data_34f530631d27d9908cc72364d7b69f2d
#
_entry.id   34f530631d27d9908cc72364d7b69f2d
#
_cell.length_a   1.000
_cell.length_b   1.000
_cell.length_c   1.000
_cell.angle_alpha   90.00
_cell.angle_beta   90.00
_cell.angle_gamma   90.00
#
_symmetry.space_group_name_H-M   'P 1'
#
loop_
_entity.id
_entity.type
_entity.pdbx_description
1 polymer ?
#
loop_
_entity_poly.entity_id
_entity_poly.type
_entity_poly.pdbx_seq_one_letter_code
_entity_poly.pdbx_strand_id
1 'polypeptide(L)'
;MATIALKGNEIHTQGELPAIGTTFIAEGLVAKDLSEVSTKAYQGKKLVLNIFPSIDTGTCAMSVRTFNEKASQMDNTQVLCISVDLPFAMNRFCGAEGIENVATLSAFRSSAFDFLKMVDGPLKGLTSRVVIALDEKGVVTHTEQVADIVDEPQYNF
;
A
#
# COMPACT_ATOMS: atom_id res chain seq x y z
N MET A 1 5.67 -16.18 6.87
CA MET A 1 6.02 -16.12 5.43
C MET A 1 4.78 -16.48 4.60
N ALA A 2 4.34 -15.60 3.74
CA ALA A 2 3.22 -15.88 2.85
C ALA A 2 3.72 -16.39 1.50
N THR A 3 2.95 -17.27 0.87
CA THR A 3 3.23 -17.79 -0.47
C THR A 3 2.29 -17.11 -1.45
N ILE A 4 2.87 -16.46 -2.47
CA ILE A 4 2.15 -15.77 -3.53
C ILE A 4 2.76 -16.16 -4.87
N ALA A 5 2.35 -15.51 -5.96
CA ALA A 5 2.88 -15.82 -7.29
C ALA A 5 3.26 -14.56 -8.06
N LEU A 6 4.19 -14.69 -8.98
CA LEU A 6 4.50 -13.72 -10.02
C LEU A 6 4.37 -14.41 -11.37
N LYS A 7 3.33 -14.06 -12.12
CA LYS A 7 3.01 -14.69 -13.42
C LYS A 7 2.98 -16.21 -13.29
N GLY A 8 2.35 -16.72 -12.23
CA GLY A 8 2.23 -18.15 -11.97
C GLY A 8 3.43 -18.79 -11.29
N ASN A 9 4.54 -18.10 -11.09
CA ASN A 9 5.73 -18.63 -10.42
C ASN A 9 5.67 -18.33 -8.93
N GLU A 10 5.86 -19.36 -8.09
CA GLU A 10 5.80 -19.21 -6.63
C GLU A 10 6.89 -18.31 -6.10
N ILE A 11 6.51 -17.35 -5.27
CA ILE A 11 7.42 -16.46 -4.54
C ILE A 11 6.89 -16.30 -3.11
N HIS A 12 7.73 -15.76 -2.22
CA HIS A 12 7.39 -15.68 -0.80
C HIS A 12 7.65 -14.29 -0.23
N THR A 13 6.85 -13.91 0.77
CA THR A 13 7.06 -12.68 1.56
C THR A 13 7.75 -13.02 2.86
N GLN A 14 8.35 -11.99 3.48
CA GLN A 14 9.07 -12.14 4.76
C GLN A 14 8.12 -12.55 5.90
N GLY A 15 6.90 -12.00 5.94
CA GLY A 15 5.95 -12.25 7.02
C GLY A 15 4.52 -12.41 6.54
N GLU A 16 3.60 -12.33 7.48
CA GLU A 16 2.16 -12.53 7.25
C GLU A 16 1.41 -11.21 7.45
N LEU A 17 0.18 -11.14 6.93
CA LEU A 17 -0.70 -10.00 7.14
C LEU A 17 -1.10 -9.87 8.62
N PRO A 18 -1.34 -8.64 9.11
CA PRO A 18 -1.85 -8.46 10.45
C PRO A 18 -3.25 -9.05 10.56
N ALA A 19 -3.58 -9.59 11.74
CA ALA A 19 -4.90 -10.17 11.99
C ALA A 19 -5.96 -9.08 12.10
N ILE A 20 -7.17 -9.37 11.59
CA ILE A 20 -8.33 -8.50 11.76
C ILE A 20 -8.62 -8.36 13.27
N GLY A 21 -8.90 -7.14 13.72
CA GLY A 21 -9.15 -6.83 15.13
C GLY A 21 -7.90 -6.37 15.89
N THR A 22 -6.71 -6.42 15.28
CA THR A 22 -5.48 -5.92 15.91
C THR A 22 -5.23 -4.47 15.52
N THR A 23 -4.54 -3.73 16.37
CA THR A 23 -4.11 -2.36 16.06
C THR A 23 -2.88 -2.41 15.15
N PHE A 24 -2.91 -1.63 14.08
CA PHE A 24 -1.78 -1.53 13.15
C PHE A 24 -1.38 -0.06 12.99
N ILE A 25 -0.11 0.22 13.24
CA ILE A 25 0.47 1.55 13.09
C ILE A 25 1.74 1.42 12.25
N ALA A 26 1.82 2.23 11.18
CA ALA A 26 3.02 2.31 10.36
C ALA A 26 3.69 3.66 10.57
N GLU A 27 4.97 3.65 10.91
CA GLU A 27 5.76 4.85 11.16
C GLU A 27 6.94 4.94 10.20
N GLY A 28 7.52 6.13 10.09
CA GLY A 28 8.68 6.35 9.23
C GLY A 28 8.37 6.44 7.76
N LEU A 29 7.11 6.62 7.38
CA LEU A 29 6.72 6.85 5.99
C LEU A 29 7.08 8.27 5.57
N VAL A 30 7.40 8.46 4.30
CA VAL A 30 7.86 9.76 3.80
C VAL A 30 6.87 10.30 2.77
N ALA A 31 6.36 11.49 3.03
CA ALA A 31 5.42 12.19 2.16
C ALA A 31 6.14 12.89 1.01
N LYS A 32 5.35 13.44 0.07
CA LYS A 32 5.88 14.13 -1.12
C LYS A 32 6.74 15.35 -0.80
N ASP A 33 6.54 15.99 0.35
CA ASP A 33 7.34 17.12 0.82
C ASP A 33 8.57 16.68 1.63
N LEU A 34 8.83 15.38 1.67
CA LEU A 34 9.93 14.73 2.39
C LEU A 34 9.75 14.72 3.91
N SER A 35 8.59 15.12 4.43
CA SER A 35 8.29 15.01 5.86
C SER A 35 7.99 13.56 6.22
N GLU A 36 8.33 13.19 7.45
CA GLU A 36 8.05 11.86 7.97
C GLU A 36 6.63 11.81 8.53
N VAL A 37 5.90 10.75 8.20
CA VAL A 37 4.47 10.60 8.53
C VAL A 37 4.23 9.23 9.15
N SER A 38 3.38 9.21 10.19
CA SER A 38 2.84 7.99 10.77
C SER A 38 1.36 7.84 10.41
N THR A 39 0.87 6.62 10.30
CA THR A 39 -0.58 6.40 10.12
C THR A 39 -1.39 6.95 11.30
N LYS A 40 -0.77 7.14 12.45
CA LYS A 40 -1.39 7.83 13.60
C LYS A 40 -1.90 9.23 13.28
N ALA A 41 -1.26 9.93 12.34
CA ALA A 41 -1.67 11.28 11.95
C ALA A 41 -3.05 11.31 11.33
N TYR A 42 -3.55 10.18 10.86
CA TYR A 42 -4.86 10.06 10.22
C TYR A 42 -5.93 9.48 11.15
N GLN A 43 -5.64 9.27 12.45
CA GLN A 43 -6.65 8.76 13.39
C GLN A 43 -7.87 9.68 13.42
N GLY A 44 -9.06 9.10 13.52
CA GLY A 44 -10.33 9.79 13.35
C GLY A 44 -10.92 9.58 11.98
N LYS A 45 -10.13 9.07 11.03
CA LYS A 45 -10.59 8.65 9.69
C LYS A 45 -10.35 7.17 9.51
N LYS A 46 -11.18 6.53 8.70
CA LYS A 46 -10.90 5.19 8.19
C LYS A 46 -9.75 5.30 7.22
N LEU A 47 -8.84 4.31 7.24
CA LEU A 47 -7.72 4.27 6.31
C LEU A 47 -7.82 3.05 5.41
N VAL A 48 -7.51 3.24 4.14
CA VAL A 48 -7.29 2.13 3.20
C VAL A 48 -5.84 2.25 2.74
N LEU A 49 -5.04 1.25 3.08
CA LEU A 49 -3.64 1.18 2.67
C LEU A 49 -3.55 0.33 1.42
N ASN A 50 -3.21 0.95 0.30
CA ASN A 50 -2.94 0.29 -0.97
C ASN A 50 -1.42 0.15 -1.11
N ILE A 51 -0.91 -1.05 -0.89
CA ILE A 51 0.52 -1.33 -0.84
C ILE A 51 0.89 -2.15 -2.08
N PHE A 52 1.95 -1.78 -2.78
CA PHE A 52 2.30 -2.39 -4.06
C PHE A 52 3.82 -2.37 -4.31
N PRO A 53 4.32 -3.18 -5.26
CA PRO A 53 5.76 -3.24 -5.53
C PRO A 53 6.37 -1.93 -6.02
N SER A 54 5.78 -1.29 -7.03
CA SER A 54 6.31 -0.03 -7.58
C SER A 54 5.28 0.70 -8.41
N ILE A 55 5.23 2.03 -8.25
CA ILE A 55 4.37 2.92 -9.04
C ILE A 55 4.68 2.86 -10.55
N ASP A 56 5.88 2.42 -10.91
CA ASP A 56 6.31 2.34 -12.30
C ASP A 56 5.90 1.04 -12.99
N THR A 57 5.17 0.14 -12.32
CA THR A 57 4.57 -1.04 -12.97
C THR A 57 3.13 -0.76 -13.39
N GLY A 58 2.69 -1.37 -14.49
CA GLY A 58 1.37 -1.10 -15.06
C GLY A 58 0.22 -1.38 -14.09
N THR A 59 0.24 -2.53 -13.41
CA THR A 59 -0.83 -2.91 -12.47
C THR A 59 -0.83 -1.99 -11.24
N CYS A 60 0.34 -1.61 -10.73
CA CYS A 60 0.43 -0.69 -9.60
C CYS A 60 -0.12 0.68 -9.95
N ALA A 61 0.27 1.21 -11.12
CA ALA A 61 -0.26 2.48 -11.61
C ALA A 61 -1.78 2.43 -11.76
N MET A 62 -2.31 1.32 -12.31
CA MET A 62 -3.75 1.12 -12.45
C MET A 62 -4.45 1.10 -11.10
N SER A 63 -3.89 0.44 -10.09
CA SER A 63 -4.48 0.39 -8.76
C SER A 63 -4.55 1.78 -8.12
N VAL A 64 -3.53 2.60 -8.29
CA VAL A 64 -3.54 3.99 -7.77
C VAL A 64 -4.62 4.81 -8.46
N ARG A 65 -4.76 4.71 -9.77
CA ARG A 65 -5.83 5.40 -10.51
C ARG A 65 -7.22 4.97 -10.04
N THR A 66 -7.42 3.66 -9.87
CA THR A 66 -8.71 3.11 -9.43
C THR A 66 -9.04 3.57 -8.01
N PHE A 67 -8.09 3.53 -7.09
CA PHE A 67 -8.31 4.01 -5.72
C PHE A 67 -8.56 5.52 -5.68
N ASN A 68 -7.87 6.29 -6.53
CA ASN A 68 -8.12 7.73 -6.61
C ASN A 68 -9.55 8.04 -7.01
N GLU A 69 -10.07 7.30 -7.98
CA GLU A 69 -11.46 7.45 -8.43
C GLU A 69 -12.45 7.04 -7.33
N LYS A 70 -12.23 5.90 -6.69
CA LYS A 70 -13.09 5.39 -5.61
C LYS A 70 -13.04 6.26 -4.35
N ALA A 71 -11.89 6.82 -4.03
CA ALA A 71 -11.70 7.64 -2.82
C ALA A 71 -12.63 8.84 -2.77
N SER A 72 -12.97 9.42 -3.93
CA SER A 72 -13.90 10.55 -3.99
C SER A 72 -15.32 10.19 -3.53
N GLN A 73 -15.65 8.90 -3.45
CA GLN A 73 -16.99 8.40 -3.08
C GLN A 73 -17.02 7.79 -1.69
N MET A 74 -15.90 7.81 -0.96
CA MET A 74 -15.81 7.21 0.38
C MET A 74 -15.93 8.28 1.46
N ASP A 75 -16.87 8.06 2.40
CA ASP A 75 -17.07 8.98 3.54
C ASP A 75 -16.04 8.72 4.63
N ASN A 76 -15.49 9.81 5.19
CA ASN A 76 -14.55 9.78 6.30
C ASN A 76 -13.42 8.76 6.09
N THR A 77 -12.92 8.66 4.87
CA THR A 77 -11.91 7.66 4.51
C THR A 77 -10.74 8.35 3.79
N GLN A 78 -9.53 8.01 4.20
CA GLN A 78 -8.31 8.41 3.51
C GLN A 78 -7.65 7.17 2.90
N VAL A 79 -7.34 7.23 1.62
CA VAL A 79 -6.56 6.18 0.95
C VAL A 79 -5.10 6.59 0.92
N LEU A 80 -4.23 5.70 1.37
CA LEU A 80 -2.79 5.87 1.33
C LEU A 80 -2.20 4.84 0.38
N CYS A 81 -1.52 5.31 -0.66
CA CYS A 81 -0.82 4.44 -1.62
C CYS A 81 0.65 4.38 -1.23
N ILE A 82 1.14 3.18 -0.96
CA ILE A 82 2.43 2.96 -0.30
C ILE A 82 3.28 1.98 -1.10
N SER A 83 4.54 2.33 -1.32
CA SER A 83 5.54 1.45 -1.89
C SER A 83 6.93 1.88 -1.39
N VAL A 84 7.97 1.14 -1.80
CA VAL A 84 9.36 1.52 -1.52
C VAL A 84 9.95 2.43 -2.59
N ASP A 85 9.15 2.87 -3.56
CA ASP A 85 9.57 3.93 -4.49
C ASP A 85 9.98 5.17 -3.72
N LEU A 86 10.89 5.95 -4.29
CA LEU A 86 11.26 7.24 -3.69
C LEU A 86 10.08 8.23 -3.80
N PRO A 87 9.94 9.16 -2.86
CA PRO A 87 8.87 10.15 -2.91
C PRO A 87 8.83 10.95 -4.21
N PHE A 88 9.99 11.16 -4.83
CA PHE A 88 10.11 11.87 -6.10
C PHE A 88 9.37 11.15 -7.24
N ALA A 89 9.50 9.82 -7.31
CA ALA A 89 8.84 9.02 -8.35
C ALA A 89 7.31 9.05 -8.17
N MET A 90 6.85 8.93 -6.94
CA MET A 90 5.42 9.00 -6.61
C MET A 90 4.84 10.36 -6.94
N ASN A 91 5.56 11.43 -6.59
CA ASN A 91 5.13 12.80 -6.86
C ASN A 91 5.04 13.07 -8.37
N ARG A 92 6.01 12.59 -9.15
CA ARG A 92 6.00 12.68 -10.60
C ARG A 92 4.77 11.98 -11.19
N PHE A 93 4.46 10.77 -10.73
CA PHE A 93 3.31 10.01 -11.20
C PHE A 93 2.00 10.75 -10.88
N CYS A 94 1.83 11.21 -9.65
CA CYS A 94 0.61 11.90 -9.23
C CYS A 94 0.41 13.21 -10.00
N GLY A 95 1.48 13.96 -10.24
CA GLY A 95 1.43 15.19 -11.03
C GLY A 95 1.06 14.93 -12.48
N ALA A 96 1.65 13.91 -13.10
CA ALA A 96 1.38 13.57 -14.51
C ALA A 96 -0.04 13.03 -14.72
N GLU A 97 -0.60 12.32 -13.72
CA GLU A 97 -1.90 11.65 -13.83
C GLU A 97 -3.06 12.42 -13.19
N GLY A 98 -2.77 13.56 -12.56
CA GLY A 98 -3.81 14.35 -11.88
C GLY A 98 -4.40 13.64 -10.65
N ILE A 99 -3.60 12.88 -9.92
CA ILE A 99 -4.03 12.12 -8.74
C ILE A 99 -4.10 13.05 -7.54
N GLU A 100 -5.30 13.29 -7.00
CA GLU A 100 -5.52 14.24 -5.91
C GLU A 100 -6.28 13.66 -4.70
N ASN A 101 -7.03 12.57 -4.91
CA ASN A 101 -7.92 12.01 -3.88
C ASN A 101 -7.25 10.97 -2.99
N VAL A 102 -6.02 10.59 -3.28
CA VAL A 102 -5.22 9.68 -2.46
C VAL A 102 -3.91 10.36 -2.09
N ALA A 103 -3.33 9.96 -0.97
CA ALA A 103 -1.98 10.38 -0.60
C ALA A 103 -1.00 9.25 -0.94
N THR A 104 0.17 9.62 -1.44
CA THR A 104 1.26 8.67 -1.67
C THR A 104 2.31 8.83 -0.58
N LEU A 105 2.72 7.72 0.00
CA LEU A 105 3.75 7.67 1.04
C LEU A 105 4.80 6.65 0.68
N SER A 106 6.06 7.00 0.85
CA SER A 106 7.17 6.10 0.56
C SER A 106 7.62 5.37 1.81
N ALA A 107 7.82 4.07 1.69
CA ALA A 107 8.37 3.23 2.76
C ALA A 107 9.86 2.93 2.54
N PHE A 108 10.57 3.72 1.73
CA PHE A 108 11.95 3.41 1.34
C PHE A 108 12.91 3.33 2.53
N ARG A 109 12.63 4.03 3.62
CA ARG A 109 13.45 4.00 4.85
C ARG A 109 12.66 3.56 6.08
N SER A 110 11.41 3.07 5.89
CA SER A 110 10.57 2.57 6.97
C SER A 110 10.65 1.06 7.06
N SER A 111 10.68 0.52 8.27
CA SER A 111 10.59 -0.93 8.50
C SER A 111 9.15 -1.41 8.68
N ALA A 112 8.17 -0.51 8.65
CA ALA A 112 6.78 -0.81 8.98
C ALA A 112 6.16 -1.88 8.08
N PHE A 113 6.60 -1.98 6.82
CA PHE A 113 6.08 -2.93 5.84
C PHE A 113 7.09 -4.01 5.44
N ASP A 114 8.13 -4.22 6.25
CA ASP A 114 9.13 -5.25 5.96
C ASP A 114 8.52 -6.64 5.88
N PHE A 115 7.46 -6.90 6.64
CA PHE A 115 6.77 -8.20 6.62
C PHE A 115 6.14 -8.52 5.26
N LEU A 116 5.92 -7.52 4.40
CA LEU A 116 5.38 -7.68 3.05
C LEU A 116 6.47 -7.77 1.98
N LYS A 117 7.73 -7.58 2.33
CA LYS A 117 8.81 -7.64 1.34
C LYS A 117 9.01 -9.06 0.83
N MET A 118 9.13 -9.18 -0.46
CA MET A 118 9.42 -10.45 -1.10
C MET A 118 10.87 -10.85 -0.84
N VAL A 119 11.08 -12.12 -0.50
CA VAL A 119 12.39 -12.65 -0.10
C VAL A 119 13.08 -13.42 -1.21
N ASP A 120 12.39 -13.69 -2.30
CA ASP A 120 12.91 -14.42 -3.46
C ASP A 120 12.30 -13.89 -4.76
N GLY A 121 12.75 -14.43 -5.88
CA GLY A 121 12.28 -14.02 -7.20
C GLY A 121 12.85 -12.67 -7.65
N PRO A 122 12.42 -12.20 -8.86
CA PRO A 122 12.98 -10.97 -9.44
C PRO A 122 12.55 -9.69 -8.73
N LEU A 123 11.50 -9.74 -7.91
CA LEU A 123 11.01 -8.57 -7.17
C LEU A 123 11.47 -8.58 -5.71
N LYS A 124 12.47 -9.37 -5.37
CA LYS A 124 13.03 -9.43 -4.02
C LYS A 124 13.36 -8.03 -3.49
N GLY A 125 12.91 -7.73 -2.27
CA GLY A 125 13.13 -6.43 -1.62
C GLY A 125 11.98 -5.45 -1.82
N LEU A 126 11.10 -5.68 -2.78
CA LEU A 126 9.88 -4.88 -2.96
C LEU A 126 8.73 -5.50 -2.17
N THR A 127 7.75 -4.68 -1.80
CA THR A 127 6.56 -5.20 -1.11
C THR A 127 5.66 -5.96 -2.07
N SER A 128 4.92 -6.94 -1.54
CA SER A 128 3.85 -7.60 -2.28
C SER A 128 2.67 -6.65 -2.47
N ARG A 129 1.64 -7.08 -3.19
CA ARG A 129 0.44 -6.30 -3.43
C ARG A 129 -0.60 -6.64 -2.37
N VAL A 130 -0.90 -5.67 -1.50
CA VAL A 130 -1.75 -5.86 -0.32
C VAL A 130 -2.66 -4.68 -0.13
N VAL A 131 -3.88 -4.94 0.32
CA VAL A 131 -4.81 -3.91 0.82
C VAL A 131 -5.07 -4.18 2.28
N ILE A 132 -4.92 -3.15 3.12
CA ILE A 132 -5.24 -3.20 4.54
C ILE A 132 -6.18 -2.04 4.84
N ALA A 133 -7.35 -2.34 5.41
CA ALA A 133 -8.28 -1.31 5.86
C ALA A 133 -8.26 -1.22 7.38
N LEU A 134 -8.26 0.02 7.89
CA LEU A 134 -8.25 0.33 9.31
C LEU A 134 -9.48 1.18 9.65
N ASP A 135 -10.01 1.00 10.85
CA ASP A 135 -11.07 1.87 11.37
C ASP A 135 -10.46 3.19 11.91
N GLU A 136 -11.32 4.05 12.48
CA GLU A 136 -10.92 5.36 12.98
C GLU A 136 -9.94 5.28 14.16
N LYS A 137 -9.81 4.13 14.79
CA LYS A 137 -8.90 3.88 15.92
C LYS A 137 -7.61 3.16 15.49
N GLY A 138 -7.47 2.83 14.21
CA GLY A 138 -6.31 2.11 13.70
C GLY A 138 -6.41 0.59 13.84
N VAL A 139 -7.61 0.07 14.04
CA VAL A 139 -7.83 -1.38 14.15
C VAL A 139 -8.09 -1.97 12.76
N VAL A 140 -7.43 -3.08 12.44
CA VAL A 140 -7.57 -3.77 11.15
C VAL A 140 -8.97 -4.33 10.98
N THR A 141 -9.67 -3.90 9.93
CA THR A 141 -11.03 -4.36 9.61
C THR A 141 -11.07 -5.23 8.36
N HIS A 142 -10.07 -5.14 7.49
CA HIS A 142 -10.02 -5.92 6.24
C HIS A 142 -8.59 -6.04 5.78
N THR A 143 -8.23 -7.21 5.25
CA THR A 143 -6.94 -7.43 4.59
C THR A 143 -7.14 -8.21 3.31
N GLU A 144 -6.31 -7.93 2.30
CA GLU A 144 -6.26 -8.70 1.07
C GLU A 144 -4.80 -8.84 0.64
N GLN A 145 -4.31 -10.09 0.55
CA GLN A 145 -3.05 -10.41 -0.13
C GLN A 145 -3.42 -10.85 -1.53
N VAL A 146 -3.04 -10.07 -2.54
CA VAL A 146 -3.32 -10.44 -3.93
C VAL A 146 -2.47 -11.65 -4.30
N ALA A 147 -3.10 -12.71 -4.80
CA ALA A 147 -2.46 -14.00 -4.99
C ALA A 147 -1.34 -13.98 -6.05
N ASP A 148 -1.54 -13.23 -7.13
CA ASP A 148 -0.51 -13.02 -8.16
C ASP A 148 -0.24 -11.52 -8.29
N ILE A 149 1.03 -11.15 -8.28
CA ILE A 149 1.48 -9.75 -8.25
C ILE A 149 1.00 -8.96 -9.49
N VAL A 150 0.76 -9.63 -10.62
CA VAL A 150 0.29 -8.94 -11.83
C VAL A 150 -1.19 -8.63 -11.81
N ASP A 151 -1.95 -9.15 -10.85
CA ASP A 151 -3.37 -8.90 -10.73
C ASP A 151 -3.66 -7.68 -9.87
N GLU A 152 -4.78 -6.99 -10.16
CA GLU A 152 -5.27 -5.89 -9.33
C GLU A 152 -5.95 -6.44 -8.06
N PRO A 153 -6.03 -5.64 -6.97
CA PRO A 153 -6.85 -6.01 -5.82
C PRO A 153 -8.34 -6.00 -6.22
N GLN A 154 -9.18 -6.61 -5.40
CA GLN A 154 -10.62 -6.73 -5.68
C GLN A 154 -11.41 -5.45 -5.37
N TYR A 155 -10.82 -4.52 -4.63
CA TYR A 155 -11.43 -3.23 -4.26
C TYR A 155 -12.71 -3.35 -3.41
N ASN A 156 -12.93 -4.46 -2.73
CA ASN A 156 -14.11 -4.69 -1.88
C ASN A 156 -13.74 -4.66 -0.38
N PHE A 157 -13.66 -3.49 0.17
CA PHE A 157 -13.23 -3.27 1.56
C PHE A 157 -14.19 -2.38 2.32
#